data_10e3ecbaaee96b31d634e5c6925f8219
#
_entry.id   10e3ecbaaee96b31d634e5c6925f8219
#
_cell.length_a   1.000
_cell.length_b   1.000
_cell.length_c   1.000
_cell.angle_alpha   90.00
_cell.angle_beta   90.00
_cell.angle_gamma   90.00
#
_symmetry.space_group_name_H-M   'P 1'
#
loop_
_entity.id
_entity.type
_entity.pdbx_description
1 polymer ?
#
loop_
_entity_poly.entity_id
_entity_poly.type
_entity_poly.pdbx_seq_one_letter_code
_entity_poly.pdbx_strand_id
1 'polypeptide(L)'
;VTLNKLSHPRPADLDILLVSPDGTAVMLMSDAGGTAQPANLVSLTFDDSVSVSVPTPLGTGAWKPTDINTGPDTFPVPAPAGPYGATLSAFNGTPAAGTWSLYIFDDDPTGGGTGRLNAGWQLFLTPTL
;
A
#
# COMPACT_ATOMS: atom_id res chain seq x y z
N VAL A 1 1.76 9.28 -1.18
CA VAL A 1 1.96 8.66 0.14
C VAL A 1 3.28 7.92 0.15
N THR A 2 4.02 8.04 1.23
CA THR A 2 5.33 7.40 1.40
C THR A 2 5.34 6.51 2.63
N LEU A 3 5.77 5.27 2.46
CA LEU A 3 6.04 4.33 3.53
C LEU A 3 7.55 4.25 3.74
N ASN A 4 8.02 4.53 4.96
CA ASN A 4 9.43 4.69 5.25
C ASN A 4 10.02 3.46 5.92
N LYS A 5 11.03 2.88 5.30
CA LYS A 5 11.83 1.76 5.82
C LYS A 5 10.98 0.52 6.13
N LEU A 6 10.28 0.05 5.11
CA LEU A 6 9.54 -1.21 5.15
C LEU A 6 10.52 -2.39 5.05
N SER A 7 10.31 -3.38 5.91
CA SER A 7 11.01 -4.66 5.84
C SER A 7 10.01 -5.80 5.92
N HIS A 8 10.17 -6.80 5.06
CA HIS A 8 9.38 -8.03 5.08
C HIS A 8 10.11 -9.14 4.33
N PRO A 9 10.10 -10.38 4.84
CA PRO A 9 10.79 -11.49 4.17
C PRO A 9 10.25 -11.83 2.78
N ARG A 10 8.95 -11.65 2.57
CA ARG A 10 8.26 -11.97 1.32
C ARG A 10 7.29 -10.83 0.98
N PRO A 11 7.75 -9.80 0.28
CA PRO A 11 6.93 -8.60 0.02
C PRO A 11 5.59 -8.88 -0.66
N ALA A 12 5.52 -9.90 -1.51
CA ALA A 12 4.28 -10.26 -2.20
C ALA A 12 3.18 -10.82 -1.28
N ASP A 13 3.51 -11.14 -0.02
CA ASP A 13 2.51 -11.55 0.97
C ASP A 13 1.82 -10.34 1.61
N LEU A 14 2.23 -9.12 1.27
CA LEU A 14 1.68 -7.90 1.85
C LEU A 14 0.60 -7.28 0.97
N ASP A 15 -0.53 -6.98 1.59
CA ASP A 15 -1.56 -6.10 1.07
C ASP A 15 -1.55 -4.80 1.86
N ILE A 16 -1.50 -3.67 1.16
CA ILE A 16 -1.39 -2.33 1.76
C ILE A 16 -2.51 -1.45 1.24
N LEU A 17 -3.38 -1.00 2.14
CA LEU A 17 -4.58 -0.23 1.85
C LEU A 17 -4.54 1.13 2.55
N LEU A 18 -4.84 2.19 1.82
CA LEU A 18 -5.02 3.53 2.37
C LEU A 18 -6.50 3.90 2.35
N VAL A 19 -6.99 4.39 3.48
CA VAL A 19 -8.41 4.77 3.65
C VAL A 19 -8.51 6.21 4.11
N SER A 20 -9.29 7.00 3.39
CA SER A 20 -9.55 8.41 3.70
C SER A 20 -10.60 8.58 4.80
N PRO A 21 -10.76 9.81 5.34
CA PRO A 21 -11.76 10.07 6.39
C PRO A 21 -13.20 9.73 6.03
N ASP A 22 -13.57 9.79 4.75
CA ASP A 22 -14.91 9.44 4.27
C ASP A 22 -15.10 7.96 3.94
N GLY A 23 -14.07 7.15 4.15
CA GLY A 23 -14.12 5.70 3.89
C GLY A 23 -13.71 5.28 2.49
N THR A 24 -13.27 6.20 1.63
CA THR A 24 -12.71 5.83 0.33
C THR A 24 -11.42 5.06 0.53
N ALA A 25 -11.31 3.89 -0.10
CA ALA A 25 -10.18 2.98 0.06
C ALA A 25 -9.46 2.76 -1.27
N VAL A 26 -8.13 2.80 -1.22
CA VAL A 26 -7.26 2.56 -2.38
C VAL A 26 -6.19 1.54 -2.01
N MET A 27 -6.08 0.48 -2.82
CA MET A 27 -4.99 -0.49 -2.71
C MET A 27 -3.70 0.14 -3.22
N LEU A 28 -2.71 0.28 -2.35
CA LEU A 28 -1.40 0.78 -2.72
C LEU A 28 -0.53 -0.33 -3.31
N MET A 29 -0.55 -1.50 -2.68
CA MET A 29 0.22 -2.66 -3.11
C MET A 29 -0.51 -3.93 -2.68
N SER A 30 -0.60 -4.90 -3.60
CA SER A 30 -1.10 -6.23 -3.31
C SER A 30 -0.38 -7.25 -4.19
N ASP A 31 0.04 -8.36 -3.62
CA ASP A 31 0.74 -9.47 -4.29
C ASP A 31 1.99 -9.05 -5.08
N ALA A 32 2.55 -7.88 -4.81
CA ALA A 32 3.66 -7.28 -5.55
C ALA A 32 4.98 -7.35 -4.77
N GLY A 33 6.10 -7.13 -5.47
CA GLY A 33 7.43 -7.10 -4.86
C GLY A 33 8.14 -8.45 -4.83
N GLY A 34 7.46 -9.53 -5.15
CA GLY A 34 8.03 -10.87 -5.27
C GLY A 34 8.18 -11.62 -3.96
N THR A 35 8.51 -12.91 -4.08
CA THR A 35 8.65 -13.85 -2.96
C THR A 35 10.07 -14.36 -2.75
N ALA A 36 10.96 -14.13 -3.74
CA ALA A 36 12.31 -14.70 -3.74
C ALA A 36 13.33 -13.87 -2.97
N GLN A 37 13.07 -12.58 -2.79
CA GLN A 37 13.98 -11.65 -2.13
C GLN A 37 13.24 -10.88 -1.04
N PRO A 38 13.82 -10.77 0.16
CA PRO A 38 13.25 -9.94 1.21
C PRO A 38 13.38 -8.46 0.86
N ALA A 39 12.42 -7.66 1.33
CA ALA A 39 12.57 -6.23 1.41
C ALA A 39 13.28 -5.88 2.72
N ASN A 40 14.28 -5.01 2.64
CA ASN A 40 15.03 -4.57 3.80
C ASN A 40 15.16 -3.06 3.82
N LEU A 41 14.42 -2.43 4.71
CA LEU A 41 14.41 -0.98 4.90
C LEU A 41 14.14 -0.19 3.61
N VAL A 42 13.25 -0.68 2.76
CA VAL A 42 12.86 0.00 1.53
C VAL A 42 11.85 1.11 1.83
N SER A 43 12.00 2.25 1.15
CA SER A 43 11.05 3.35 1.24
C SER A 43 10.27 3.45 -0.07
N LEU A 44 8.94 3.36 0.03
CA LEU A 44 8.03 3.31 -1.10
C LEU A 44 7.22 4.59 -1.16
N THR A 45 7.28 5.28 -2.28
CA THR A 45 6.36 6.38 -2.58
C THR A 45 5.36 5.93 -3.64
N PHE A 46 4.08 6.00 -3.33
CA PHE A 46 3.02 5.70 -4.28
C PHE A 46 2.48 7.00 -4.88
N ASP A 47 2.49 7.06 -6.21
CA ASP A 47 2.17 8.26 -6.98
C ASP A 47 1.56 7.86 -8.33
N ASP A 48 0.35 8.32 -8.62
CA ASP A 48 -0.34 8.01 -9.88
C ASP A 48 0.37 8.59 -11.11
N SER A 49 1.20 9.62 -10.94
CA SER A 49 1.95 10.22 -12.05
C SER A 49 3.13 9.36 -12.50
N VAL A 50 3.53 8.39 -11.68
CA VAL A 50 4.56 7.41 -12.03
C VAL A 50 3.93 6.28 -12.84
N SER A 51 4.52 5.96 -13.99
CA SER A 51 4.00 4.89 -14.86
C SER A 51 4.53 3.51 -14.52
N VAL A 52 5.52 3.42 -13.63
CA VAL A 52 6.20 2.17 -13.29
C VAL A 52 5.52 1.50 -12.10
N SER A 53 5.15 0.24 -12.28
CA SER A 53 4.61 -0.60 -11.20
C SER A 53 5.68 -0.94 -10.16
N VAL A 54 5.24 -1.31 -8.97
CA VAL A 54 6.10 -1.87 -7.92
C VAL A 54 6.97 -2.99 -8.53
N PRO A 55 8.30 -2.91 -8.40
CA PRO A 55 9.20 -3.87 -9.03
C PRO A 55 9.35 -5.17 -8.23
N THR A 56 9.88 -6.18 -8.92
CA THR A 56 10.36 -7.41 -8.30
C THR A 56 11.86 -7.54 -8.59
N PRO A 57 12.74 -7.60 -7.57
CA PRO A 57 12.45 -7.47 -6.14
C PRO A 57 11.99 -6.06 -5.74
N LEU A 58 11.31 -5.98 -4.59
CA LEU A 58 10.84 -4.70 -4.07
C LEU A 58 12.04 -3.80 -3.74
N GLY A 59 12.02 -2.58 -4.24
CA GLY A 59 13.09 -1.60 -4.04
C GLY A 59 12.58 -0.24 -3.62
N THR A 60 13.48 0.56 -3.06
CA THR A 60 13.21 1.97 -2.75
C THR A 60 12.96 2.76 -4.03
N GLY A 61 11.89 3.54 -4.06
CA GLY A 61 11.56 4.40 -5.18
C GLY A 61 10.14 4.90 -5.16
N ALA A 62 9.76 5.53 -6.26
CA ALA A 62 8.40 5.97 -6.52
C ALA A 62 7.75 5.05 -7.56
N TRP A 63 6.55 4.56 -7.23
CA TRP A 63 5.83 3.57 -8.02
C TRP A 63 4.36 3.97 -8.13
N LYS A 64 3.70 3.56 -9.19
CA LYS A 64 2.24 3.64 -9.20
C LYS A 64 1.67 2.60 -8.25
N PRO A 65 0.51 2.83 -7.62
CA PRO A 65 -0.19 1.79 -6.88
C PRO A 65 -0.36 0.55 -7.74
N THR A 66 -0.01 -0.62 -7.18
CA THR A 66 0.10 -1.86 -7.94
C THR A 66 -0.63 -2.99 -7.23
N ASP A 67 -1.69 -3.46 -7.86
CA ASP A 67 -2.46 -4.63 -7.45
C ASP A 67 -2.28 -5.73 -8.51
N ILE A 68 -1.52 -6.75 -8.16
CA ILE A 68 -1.37 -7.93 -9.01
C ILE A 68 -2.47 -8.90 -8.65
N ASN A 69 -3.56 -8.81 -9.37
CA ASN A 69 -4.79 -9.50 -9.01
C ASN A 69 -4.70 -11.00 -9.30
N THR A 70 -4.57 -11.78 -8.24
CA THR A 70 -4.72 -13.24 -8.25
C THR A 70 -6.04 -13.70 -7.64
N GLY A 71 -6.94 -12.78 -7.33
CA GLY A 71 -8.24 -12.99 -6.71
C GLY A 71 -8.66 -11.77 -5.90
N PRO A 72 -9.84 -11.80 -5.26
CA PRO A 72 -10.29 -10.71 -4.42
C PRO A 72 -9.45 -10.64 -3.12
N ASP A 73 -8.93 -9.46 -2.83
CA ASP A 73 -8.23 -9.20 -1.58
C ASP A 73 -9.21 -8.87 -0.48
N THR A 74 -8.97 -9.39 0.71
CA THR A 74 -9.79 -9.14 1.88
C THR A 74 -8.91 -8.72 3.05
N PHE A 75 -9.32 -7.63 3.71
CA PHE A 75 -8.69 -7.18 4.94
C PHE A 75 -9.57 -7.55 6.13
N PRO A 76 -8.98 -7.89 7.28
CA PRO A 76 -9.74 -8.04 8.50
C PRO A 76 -10.33 -6.70 8.95
N VAL A 77 -11.47 -6.75 9.65
CA VAL A 77 -12.02 -5.54 10.29
C VAL A 77 -10.97 -4.95 11.24
N PRO A 78 -10.88 -3.63 11.39
CA PRO A 78 -11.85 -2.59 10.99
C PRO A 78 -11.65 -2.00 9.59
N ALA A 79 -10.81 -2.60 8.74
CA ALA A 79 -10.68 -2.11 7.37
C ALA A 79 -12.01 -2.27 6.60
N PRO A 80 -12.34 -1.33 5.70
CA PRO A 80 -13.56 -1.45 4.90
C PRO A 80 -13.47 -2.64 3.94
N ALA A 81 -14.63 -3.22 3.61
CA ALA A 81 -14.71 -4.29 2.63
C ALA A 81 -14.42 -3.78 1.22
N GLY A 82 -13.87 -4.67 0.38
CA GLY A 82 -13.66 -4.40 -1.05
C GLY A 82 -14.94 -4.51 -1.88
N PRO A 83 -14.81 -4.43 -3.21
CA PRO A 83 -13.55 -4.40 -3.97
C PRO A 83 -12.81 -3.06 -3.84
N TYR A 84 -11.50 -3.11 -4.10
CA TYR A 84 -10.64 -1.92 -4.00
C TYR A 84 -10.07 -1.54 -5.37
N GLY A 85 -10.06 -0.24 -5.67
CA GLY A 85 -9.29 0.29 -6.79
C GLY A 85 -7.82 0.52 -6.41
N ALA A 86 -6.99 0.77 -7.42
CA ALA A 86 -5.55 0.98 -7.25
C ALA A 86 -5.09 2.29 -7.91
N THR A 87 -5.88 3.34 -7.80
CA THR A 87 -5.53 4.69 -8.25
C THR A 87 -5.78 5.70 -7.15
N LEU A 88 -4.78 6.53 -6.86
CA LEU A 88 -4.88 7.56 -5.82
C LEU A 88 -5.85 8.68 -6.21
N SER A 89 -6.15 8.82 -7.50
CA SER A 89 -7.15 9.79 -7.99
C SER A 89 -8.56 9.57 -7.42
N ALA A 90 -8.84 8.38 -6.87
CA ALA A 90 -10.09 8.13 -6.16
C ALA A 90 -10.31 9.07 -4.97
N PHE A 91 -9.23 9.60 -4.39
CA PHE A 91 -9.32 10.56 -3.29
C PHE A 91 -9.60 12.00 -3.75
N ASN A 92 -9.48 12.30 -5.04
CA ASN A 92 -9.74 13.64 -5.56
C ASN A 92 -11.19 14.06 -5.29
N GLY A 93 -11.35 15.27 -4.75
CA GLY A 93 -12.67 15.79 -4.40
C GLY A 93 -13.26 15.24 -3.10
N THR A 94 -12.55 14.38 -2.39
CA THR A 94 -12.98 13.90 -1.07
C THR A 94 -12.47 14.81 0.04
N PRO A 95 -13.13 14.84 1.21
CA PRO A 95 -12.65 15.63 2.35
C PRO A 95 -11.26 15.19 2.80
N ALA A 96 -10.33 16.14 2.93
CA ALA A 96 -8.99 15.87 3.41
C ALA A 96 -8.90 15.84 4.94
N ALA A 97 -9.77 16.56 5.63
CA ALA A 97 -9.75 16.67 7.09
C ALA A 97 -10.36 15.43 7.74
N GLY A 98 -9.70 14.93 8.76
CA GLY A 98 -10.13 13.76 9.52
C GLY A 98 -9.05 12.71 9.65
N THR A 99 -9.46 11.49 10.00
CA THR A 99 -8.54 10.38 10.19
C THR A 99 -8.30 9.64 8.88
N TRP A 100 -7.03 9.55 8.50
CA TRP A 100 -6.55 8.67 7.44
C TRP A 100 -5.98 7.40 8.07
N SER A 101 -6.27 6.26 7.50
CA SER A 101 -5.83 4.96 8.02
C SER A 101 -5.03 4.19 6.97
N LEU A 102 -3.89 3.65 7.40
CA LEU A 102 -3.08 2.74 6.60
C LEU A 102 -3.21 1.34 7.20
N TYR A 103 -3.64 0.39 6.39
CA TYR A 103 -3.73 -1.02 6.77
C TYR A 103 -2.66 -1.81 6.04
N ILE A 104 -1.88 -2.58 6.78
CA ILE A 104 -0.88 -3.49 6.23
C ILE A 104 -1.21 -4.88 6.74
N PHE A 105 -1.47 -5.79 5.81
CA PHE A 105 -1.90 -7.14 6.12
C PHE A 105 -1.00 -8.15 5.40
N ASP A 106 -0.51 -9.13 6.13
CA ASP A 106 0.19 -10.29 5.58
C ASP A 106 -0.85 -11.39 5.36
N ASP A 107 -1.18 -11.67 4.11
CA ASP A 107 -2.24 -12.60 3.74
C ASP A 107 -1.75 -14.06 3.60
N ASP A 108 -0.44 -14.29 3.72
CA ASP A 108 0.14 -15.63 3.77
C ASP A 108 0.94 -15.86 5.05
N PRO A 109 0.26 -16.25 6.15
CA PRO A 109 0.95 -16.50 7.42
C PRO A 109 1.91 -17.68 7.37
N THR A 110 1.83 -18.54 6.34
CA THR A 110 2.73 -19.70 6.19
C THR A 110 4.05 -19.31 5.52
N GLY A 111 4.11 -18.17 4.86
CA GLY A 111 5.32 -17.65 4.23
C GLY A 111 6.42 -17.26 5.21
N GLY A 112 6.06 -17.16 6.49
CA GLY A 112 6.96 -16.86 7.58
C GLY A 112 7.41 -15.43 7.64
N GLY A 113 7.84 -15.02 8.82
CA GLY A 113 8.46 -13.74 9.04
C GLY A 113 7.54 -12.66 9.55
N THR A 114 8.18 -11.61 10.06
CA THR A 114 7.51 -10.44 10.62
C THR A 114 7.88 -9.22 9.82
N GLY A 115 6.87 -8.48 9.37
CA GLY A 115 7.07 -7.20 8.69
C GLY A 115 7.24 -6.06 9.68
N ARG A 116 7.90 -4.99 9.22
CA ARG A 116 8.10 -3.76 10.00
C ARG A 116 8.06 -2.54 9.09
N LEU A 117 7.45 -1.48 9.59
CA LEU A 117 7.54 -0.14 9.00
C LEU A 117 8.31 0.73 10.00
N ASN A 118 9.64 0.78 9.83
CA ASN A 118 10.54 1.28 10.88
C ASN A 118 10.50 2.80 11.08
N ALA A 119 10.10 3.56 10.07
CA ALA A 119 10.10 5.02 10.14
C ALA A 119 8.75 5.63 9.78
N GLY A 120 7.67 4.86 9.94
CA GLY A 120 6.31 5.34 9.77
C GLY A 120 5.95 5.66 8.32
N TRP A 121 4.90 6.44 8.14
CA TRP A 121 4.42 6.81 6.82
C TRP A 121 4.00 8.29 6.78
N GLN A 122 3.96 8.84 5.56
CA GLN A 122 3.62 10.23 5.30
C GLN A 122 2.59 10.31 4.20
N LEU A 123 1.65 11.21 4.37
CA LEU A 123 0.63 11.52 3.39
C LEU A 123 0.78 12.97 2.95
N PHE A 124 0.87 13.18 1.65
CA PHE A 124 0.95 14.52 1.04
C PHE A 124 -0.36 14.81 0.34
N LEU A 125 -1.05 15.84 0.78
CA LEU A 125 -2.33 16.28 0.24
C LEU A 125 -2.19 17.66 -0.36
N THR A 126 -2.71 17.84 -1.57
CA THR A 126 -2.83 19.15 -2.20
C THR A 126 -4.30 19.55 -2.15
N PRO A 127 -4.66 20.54 -1.34
CA PRO A 127 -6.06 20.97 -1.28
C PRO A 127 -6.48 21.67 -2.58
N THR A 128 -7.72 21.47 -2.95
CA THR A 128 -8.37 22.25 -4.01
C THR A 128 -9.02 23.49 -3.41
N LEU A 129 -8.86 24.59 -4.08
CA LEU A 129 -9.46 25.87 -3.68
C LEU A 129 -10.86 26.04 -4.27
#